data_6534d630a5fdb6b82e0de693f07b3fd9
#
_entry.id   6534d630a5fdb6b82e0de693f07b3fd9
#
_cell.length_a   1.000
_cell.length_b   1.000
_cell.length_c   1.000
_cell.angle_alpha   90.00
_cell.angle_beta   90.00
_cell.angle_gamma   90.00
#
_symmetry.space_group_name_H-M   'P 1'
#
loop_
_entity.id
_entity.type
_entity.pdbx_description
1 polymer ?
#
loop_
_entity_poly.entity_id
_entity_poly.type
_entity_poly.pdbx_seq_one_letter_code
_entity_poly.pdbx_strand_id
1 'polypeptide(L)'
;LLTAFIDLLNTIRQKLDVFSVLLKDTDIHPTRKDFQTIACIIRRILDIPELTPGLLTLPLLNETLNEYREVVVHGQKRDEQRKEIEAGFTKEILSINAKQTVAEWNRVSVQWFLPRYFGQRKIKKAINIYALKTIETEDIKPLLHRIIRYQEEKDAVQKYTGQLPSLFGRFGKNEDWTAIEQIINDMASLHSHLLNYAKDIAKVSQIKQNLSVQLTEGIQTFRDIHAHSFNELYQLSDTLTVIEKKLSGTLGISTEELYTSSADWITIALSKVQTWKDNLDKLKDWYQWLQAYQTLNKLGIGFVATEYKEKNIPTDQLTDIFCKSFYQAVIQYIIAKEPTLELFNGKIFNDIIA
;
A
#
# COMPACT_ATOMS: atom_id res chain seq x y z
N LEU A 1 27.64 4.41 11.94
CA LEU A 1 26.23 4.02 11.96
C LEU A 1 25.34 5.15 12.50
N LEU A 2 25.63 5.74 13.69
CA LEU A 2 24.84 6.83 14.27
C LEU A 2 24.80 8.06 13.34
N THR A 3 25.94 8.45 12.77
CA THR A 3 26.01 9.57 11.81
C THR A 3 25.13 9.30 10.59
N ALA A 4 25.27 8.13 9.97
CA ALA A 4 24.45 7.74 8.83
C ALA A 4 22.95 7.73 9.15
N PHE A 5 22.58 7.36 10.38
CA PHE A 5 21.18 7.40 10.82
C PHE A 5 20.66 8.82 11.00
N ILE A 6 21.48 9.73 11.57
CA ILE A 6 21.14 11.15 11.69
C ILE A 6 20.94 11.78 10.31
N ASP A 7 21.86 11.53 9.37
CA ASP A 7 21.79 12.07 8.02
C ASP A 7 20.53 11.56 7.30
N LEU A 8 20.23 10.27 7.47
CA LEU A 8 19.02 9.64 6.92
C LEU A 8 17.75 10.29 7.47
N LEU A 9 17.64 10.45 8.81
CA LEU A 9 16.47 11.07 9.44
C LEU A 9 16.28 12.52 9.00
N ASN A 10 17.35 13.28 8.86
CA ASN A 10 17.27 14.65 8.34
C ASN A 10 16.79 14.69 6.89
N THR A 11 17.26 13.76 6.05
CA THR A 11 16.80 13.63 4.66
C THR A 11 15.34 13.27 4.60
N ILE A 12 14.89 12.29 5.40
CA ILE A 12 13.48 11.90 5.49
C ILE A 12 12.62 13.08 5.93
N ARG A 13 13.06 13.86 6.93
CA ARG A 13 12.33 15.04 7.40
C ARG A 13 12.07 16.03 6.28
N GLN A 14 13.10 16.38 5.50
CA GLN A 14 12.96 17.30 4.36
C GLN A 14 12.01 16.77 3.28
N LYS A 15 11.99 15.44 3.06
CA LYS A 15 11.13 14.83 2.02
C LYS A 15 9.70 14.64 2.49
N LEU A 16 9.45 14.46 3.77
CA LEU A 16 8.08 14.37 4.31
C LEU A 16 7.29 15.68 4.17
N ASP A 17 7.95 16.82 4.09
CA ASP A 17 7.29 18.10 3.85
C ASP A 17 6.49 18.09 2.54
N VAL A 18 6.96 17.37 1.52
CA VAL A 18 6.23 17.19 0.26
C VAL A 18 4.92 16.43 0.46
N PHE A 19 4.93 15.44 1.35
CA PHE A 19 3.72 14.67 1.68
C PHE A 19 2.77 15.42 2.59
N SER A 20 3.26 16.36 3.39
CA SER A 20 2.44 17.17 4.30
C SER A 20 1.34 17.95 3.55
N VAL A 21 1.59 18.32 2.28
CA VAL A 21 0.61 18.99 1.42
C VAL A 21 -0.62 18.10 1.17
N LEU A 22 -0.41 16.78 1.03
CA LEU A 22 -1.51 15.83 0.81
C LEU A 22 -2.32 15.60 2.10
N LEU A 23 -1.69 15.78 3.28
CA LEU A 23 -2.33 15.61 4.58
C LEU A 23 -2.91 16.91 5.15
N LYS A 24 -2.80 18.01 4.42
CA LYS A 24 -3.33 19.30 4.88
C LYS A 24 -4.80 19.18 5.27
N ASP A 25 -5.16 19.76 6.40
CA ASP A 25 -6.54 19.80 6.92
C ASP A 25 -7.16 18.42 7.26
N THR A 26 -6.33 17.38 7.42
CA THR A 26 -6.80 16.02 7.77
C THR A 26 -6.64 15.66 9.24
N ASP A 27 -5.92 16.45 10.05
CA ASP A 27 -5.49 16.10 11.41
C ASP A 27 -4.73 14.77 11.50
N ILE A 28 -4.14 14.33 10.39
CA ILE A 28 -3.31 13.13 10.34
C ILE A 28 -1.85 13.55 10.51
N HIS A 29 -1.22 13.05 11.55
CA HIS A 29 0.20 13.24 11.81
C HIS A 29 0.95 11.93 11.56
N PRO A 30 1.81 11.86 10.52
CA PRO A 30 2.54 10.65 10.21
C PRO A 30 3.44 10.20 11.37
N THR A 31 3.26 8.96 11.80
CA THR A 31 4.15 8.32 12.78
C THR A 31 5.21 7.47 12.06
N ARG A 32 6.20 6.96 12.80
CA ARG A 32 7.19 6.03 12.23
C ARG A 32 6.54 4.78 11.61
N LYS A 33 5.49 4.26 12.24
CA LYS A 33 4.76 3.08 11.73
C LYS A 33 4.06 3.36 10.41
N ASP A 34 3.63 4.58 10.19
CA ASP A 34 2.92 4.99 8.97
C ASP A 34 3.86 5.24 7.79
N PHE A 35 5.16 5.48 8.06
CA PHE A 35 6.11 5.92 7.02
C PHE A 35 6.19 4.95 5.84
N GLN A 36 6.20 3.65 6.08
CA GLN A 36 6.23 2.64 5.03
C GLN A 36 4.91 2.62 4.24
N THR A 37 3.79 2.75 4.93
CA THR A 37 2.46 2.84 4.30
C THR A 37 2.35 4.08 3.42
N ILE A 38 2.85 5.23 3.90
CA ILE A 38 2.90 6.49 3.15
C ILE A 38 3.76 6.33 1.89
N ALA A 39 4.94 5.74 2.01
CA ALA A 39 5.82 5.49 0.87
C ALA A 39 5.14 4.58 -0.19
N CYS A 40 4.38 3.58 0.24
CA CYS A 40 3.58 2.74 -0.66
C CYS A 40 2.45 3.51 -1.34
N ILE A 41 1.71 4.37 -0.62
CA ILE A 41 0.65 5.20 -1.18
C ILE A 41 1.21 6.14 -2.25
N ILE A 42 2.31 6.81 -1.96
CA ILE A 42 2.97 7.72 -2.89
C ILE A 42 3.38 6.99 -4.17
N ARG A 43 4.01 5.82 -4.04
CA ARG A 43 4.40 5.02 -5.19
C ARG A 43 3.20 4.67 -6.05
N ARG A 44 2.08 4.25 -5.46
CA ARG A 44 0.85 3.95 -6.19
C ARG A 44 0.31 5.15 -6.95
N ILE A 45 0.33 6.35 -6.35
CA ILE A 45 -0.08 7.58 -7.04
C ILE A 45 0.75 7.79 -8.31
N LEU A 46 2.07 7.55 -8.23
CA LEU A 46 2.97 7.71 -9.36
C LEU A 46 2.80 6.63 -10.43
N ASP A 47 2.41 5.42 -10.03
CA ASP A 47 2.27 4.27 -10.94
C ASP A 47 0.96 4.32 -11.76
N ILE A 48 -0.09 5.04 -11.31
CA ILE A 48 -1.37 5.16 -12.04
C ILE A 48 -1.14 5.86 -13.38
N PRO A 49 -1.43 5.24 -14.53
CA PRO A 49 -1.08 5.78 -15.85
C PRO A 49 -1.65 7.17 -16.14
N GLU A 50 -2.89 7.40 -15.70
CA GLU A 50 -3.59 8.67 -15.81
C GLU A 50 -4.42 8.87 -14.53
N LEU A 51 -4.25 10.01 -13.89
CA LEU A 51 -4.99 10.37 -12.69
C LEU A 51 -5.54 11.78 -12.86
N THR A 52 -6.84 11.88 -13.00
CA THR A 52 -7.51 13.15 -13.22
C THR A 52 -8.14 13.69 -11.92
N PRO A 53 -8.28 15.01 -11.77
CA PRO A 53 -9.05 15.60 -10.67
C PRO A 53 -10.48 15.05 -10.59
N GLY A 54 -11.13 14.84 -11.75
CA GLY A 54 -12.48 14.29 -11.81
C GLY A 54 -12.61 12.91 -11.19
N LEU A 55 -11.62 12.04 -11.41
CA LEU A 55 -11.61 10.69 -10.85
C LEU A 55 -11.41 10.70 -9.31
N LEU A 56 -10.57 11.61 -8.80
CA LEU A 56 -10.31 11.75 -7.37
C LEU A 56 -11.51 12.29 -6.59
N THR A 57 -12.29 13.18 -7.19
CA THR A 57 -13.41 13.85 -6.54
C THR A 57 -14.74 13.11 -6.66
N LEU A 58 -14.74 11.91 -7.27
CA LEU A 58 -15.95 11.10 -7.38
C LEU A 58 -16.54 10.80 -6.00
N PRO A 59 -17.83 11.14 -5.75
CA PRO A 59 -18.57 10.64 -4.63
C PRO A 59 -18.80 9.14 -4.82
N LEU A 60 -18.90 8.36 -3.75
CA LEU A 60 -19.16 6.89 -3.82
C LEU A 60 -18.22 6.16 -4.78
N LEU A 61 -16.91 6.43 -4.67
CA LEU A 61 -15.89 5.99 -5.63
C LEU A 61 -16.05 4.51 -6.04
N ASN A 62 -16.25 3.61 -5.08
CA ASN A 62 -16.32 2.17 -5.37
C ASN A 62 -17.53 1.80 -6.23
N GLU A 63 -18.68 2.42 -6.01
CA GLU A 63 -19.90 2.19 -6.79
C GLU A 63 -19.70 2.70 -8.22
N THR A 64 -19.19 3.92 -8.35
CA THR A 64 -18.88 4.53 -9.64
C THR A 64 -17.82 3.73 -10.41
N LEU A 65 -16.76 3.26 -9.75
CA LEU A 65 -15.76 2.41 -10.40
C LEU A 65 -16.35 1.08 -10.88
N ASN A 66 -17.32 0.49 -10.16
CA ASN A 66 -18.00 -0.71 -10.61
C ASN A 66 -18.87 -0.47 -11.84
N GLU A 67 -19.59 0.67 -11.90
CA GLU A 67 -20.32 1.07 -13.12
C GLU A 67 -19.38 1.18 -14.32
N TYR A 68 -18.22 1.83 -14.16
CA TYR A 68 -17.24 1.94 -15.24
C TYR A 68 -16.57 0.62 -15.61
N ARG A 69 -16.46 -0.35 -14.71
CA ARG A 69 -16.05 -1.72 -15.08
C ARG A 69 -17.03 -2.37 -16.07
N GLU A 70 -18.33 -2.19 -15.83
CA GLU A 70 -19.34 -2.67 -16.77
C GLU A 70 -19.21 -1.96 -18.13
N VAL A 71 -18.99 -0.65 -18.13
CA VAL A 71 -18.74 0.13 -19.36
C VAL A 71 -17.52 -0.39 -20.13
N VAL A 72 -16.44 -0.73 -19.44
CA VAL A 72 -15.24 -1.34 -20.04
C VAL A 72 -15.58 -2.68 -20.70
N VAL A 73 -16.34 -3.54 -20.02
CA VAL A 73 -16.77 -4.83 -20.59
C VAL A 73 -17.62 -4.64 -21.84
N HIS A 74 -18.54 -3.67 -21.82
CA HIS A 74 -19.34 -3.33 -23.01
C HIS A 74 -18.47 -2.78 -24.14
N GLY A 75 -17.49 -1.92 -23.82
CA GLY A 75 -16.55 -1.36 -24.78
C GLY A 75 -15.69 -2.42 -25.46
N GLN A 76 -15.12 -3.33 -24.67
CA GLN A 76 -14.31 -4.46 -25.18
C GLN A 76 -15.14 -5.37 -26.10
N LYS A 77 -16.35 -5.76 -25.67
CA LYS A 77 -17.27 -6.57 -26.49
C LYS A 77 -17.67 -5.85 -27.79
N ARG A 78 -17.96 -4.56 -27.71
CA ARG A 78 -18.25 -3.74 -28.89
C ARG A 78 -17.11 -3.79 -29.90
N ASP A 79 -15.87 -3.58 -29.43
CA ASP A 79 -14.70 -3.52 -30.32
C ASP A 79 -14.35 -4.89 -30.89
N GLU A 80 -14.55 -5.96 -30.12
CA GLU A 80 -14.42 -7.35 -30.60
C GLU A 80 -15.47 -7.65 -31.71
N GLN A 81 -16.73 -7.35 -31.48
CA GLN A 81 -17.79 -7.54 -32.47
C GLN A 81 -17.55 -6.71 -33.73
N ARG A 82 -17.11 -5.46 -33.55
CA ARG A 82 -16.72 -4.59 -34.66
C ARG A 82 -15.61 -5.22 -35.48
N LYS A 83 -14.54 -5.68 -34.86
CA LYS A 83 -13.40 -6.32 -35.53
C LYS A 83 -13.80 -7.56 -36.31
N GLU A 84 -14.67 -8.42 -35.72
CA GLU A 84 -15.20 -9.59 -36.39
C GLU A 84 -16.06 -9.25 -37.62
N ILE A 85 -16.91 -8.20 -37.52
CA ILE A 85 -17.76 -7.77 -38.61
C ILE A 85 -16.90 -7.11 -39.71
N GLU A 86 -15.99 -6.21 -39.35
CA GLU A 86 -15.13 -5.50 -40.30
C GLU A 86 -14.12 -6.42 -41.02
N ALA A 87 -13.87 -7.63 -40.52
CA ALA A 87 -13.05 -8.63 -41.22
C ALA A 87 -13.70 -9.14 -42.53
N GLY A 88 -15.03 -9.06 -42.63
CA GLY A 88 -15.77 -9.50 -43.81
C GLY A 88 -16.61 -8.43 -44.50
N PHE A 89 -16.74 -7.24 -43.90
CA PHE A 89 -17.67 -6.20 -44.33
C PHE A 89 -17.06 -4.81 -44.18
N THR A 90 -17.60 -3.86 -44.93
CA THR A 90 -17.26 -2.43 -44.78
C THR A 90 -17.92 -1.86 -43.50
N LYS A 91 -17.38 -0.76 -42.99
CA LYS A 91 -17.85 -0.13 -41.73
C LYS A 91 -19.32 0.33 -41.77
N GLU A 92 -19.83 0.65 -42.96
CA GLU A 92 -21.17 1.14 -43.16
C GLU A 92 -22.23 0.12 -42.78
N ILE A 93 -21.91 -1.17 -42.78
CA ILE A 93 -22.83 -2.25 -42.35
C ILE A 93 -23.21 -2.13 -40.86
N LEU A 94 -22.37 -1.53 -40.04
CA LEU A 94 -22.60 -1.35 -38.60
C LEU A 94 -23.77 -0.38 -38.33
N SER A 95 -24.14 0.45 -39.31
CA SER A 95 -25.21 1.47 -39.23
C SER A 95 -26.56 1.03 -39.78
N ILE A 96 -26.65 -0.21 -40.36
CA ILE A 96 -27.94 -0.70 -40.86
C ILE A 96 -28.93 -0.94 -39.71
N ASN A 97 -30.22 -0.85 -39.99
CA ASN A 97 -31.25 -1.24 -39.02
C ASN A 97 -31.36 -2.78 -38.94
N ALA A 98 -30.40 -3.37 -38.21
CA ALA A 98 -30.29 -4.83 -38.13
C ALA A 98 -31.52 -5.49 -37.46
N LYS A 99 -32.12 -4.85 -36.44
CA LYS A 99 -33.34 -5.35 -35.78
C LYS A 99 -34.52 -5.44 -36.76
N GLN A 100 -34.71 -4.41 -37.55
CA GLN A 100 -35.76 -4.41 -38.59
C GLN A 100 -35.44 -5.45 -39.67
N THR A 101 -34.20 -5.55 -40.11
CA THR A 101 -33.77 -6.50 -41.14
C THR A 101 -33.94 -7.95 -40.65
N VAL A 102 -33.69 -8.28 -39.37
CA VAL A 102 -33.97 -9.60 -38.77
C VAL A 102 -35.46 -9.89 -38.73
N ALA A 103 -36.29 -8.88 -38.36
CA ALA A 103 -37.73 -9.05 -38.35
C ALA A 103 -38.27 -9.36 -39.76
N GLU A 104 -37.76 -8.64 -40.79
CA GLU A 104 -38.09 -8.87 -42.18
C GLU A 104 -37.61 -10.23 -42.67
N TRP A 105 -36.36 -10.64 -42.32
CA TRP A 105 -35.81 -11.96 -42.61
C TRP A 105 -36.67 -13.05 -42.06
N ASN A 106 -37.08 -12.96 -40.79
CA ASN A 106 -37.94 -13.97 -40.13
C ASN A 106 -39.32 -14.02 -40.77
N ARG A 107 -39.91 -12.88 -41.11
CA ARG A 107 -41.20 -12.80 -41.80
C ARG A 107 -41.12 -13.51 -43.17
N VAL A 108 -40.10 -13.26 -43.94
CA VAL A 108 -39.89 -13.85 -45.26
C VAL A 108 -39.57 -15.34 -45.16
N SER A 109 -38.85 -15.77 -44.14
CA SER A 109 -38.43 -17.20 -43.96
C SER A 109 -39.58 -18.17 -43.69
N VAL A 110 -40.72 -17.69 -43.17
CA VAL A 110 -41.91 -18.51 -42.94
C VAL A 110 -42.88 -18.56 -44.14
N GLN A 111 -42.60 -17.81 -45.20
CA GLN A 111 -43.40 -17.81 -46.42
C GLN A 111 -43.14 -19.08 -47.26
N TRP A 112 -44.06 -19.39 -48.15
CA TRP A 112 -43.88 -20.51 -49.10
C TRP A 112 -42.75 -20.21 -50.09
N PHE A 113 -42.30 -21.18 -50.87
CA PHE A 113 -41.05 -21.21 -51.63
C PHE A 113 -40.72 -19.92 -52.45
N LEU A 114 -41.64 -19.44 -53.32
CA LEU A 114 -41.34 -18.34 -54.22
C LEU A 114 -41.17 -17.00 -53.49
N PRO A 115 -42.09 -16.49 -52.66
CA PRO A 115 -41.91 -15.26 -51.91
C PRO A 115 -40.69 -15.33 -50.96
N ARG A 116 -40.46 -16.49 -50.33
CA ARG A 116 -39.27 -16.73 -49.52
C ARG A 116 -37.99 -16.55 -50.29
N TYR A 117 -37.89 -17.18 -51.47
CA TYR A 117 -36.68 -17.08 -52.31
C TYR A 117 -36.39 -15.62 -52.74
N PHE A 118 -37.39 -14.90 -53.28
CA PHE A 118 -37.22 -13.50 -53.70
C PHE A 118 -36.98 -12.57 -52.52
N GLY A 119 -37.63 -12.77 -51.40
CA GLY A 119 -37.43 -11.94 -50.21
C GLY A 119 -36.07 -12.10 -49.60
N GLN A 120 -35.59 -13.34 -49.43
CA GLN A 120 -34.26 -13.62 -48.96
C GLN A 120 -33.16 -13.09 -49.90
N ARG A 121 -33.39 -13.25 -51.22
CA ARG A 121 -32.47 -12.70 -52.25
C ARG A 121 -32.36 -11.18 -52.20
N LYS A 122 -33.47 -10.48 -51.93
CA LYS A 122 -33.49 -9.01 -51.78
C LYS A 122 -32.68 -8.59 -50.59
N ILE A 123 -32.85 -9.23 -49.42
CA ILE A 123 -32.06 -8.91 -48.22
C ILE A 123 -30.59 -9.26 -48.42
N LYS A 124 -30.29 -10.42 -49.02
CA LYS A 124 -28.91 -10.84 -49.35
C LYS A 124 -28.23 -9.79 -50.24
N LYS A 125 -28.94 -9.30 -51.29
CA LYS A 125 -28.41 -8.27 -52.18
C LYS A 125 -28.13 -6.97 -51.43
N ALA A 126 -29.01 -6.55 -50.52
CA ALA A 126 -28.80 -5.34 -49.71
C ALA A 126 -27.59 -5.43 -48.78
N ILE A 127 -27.34 -6.62 -48.18
CA ILE A 127 -26.20 -6.86 -47.29
C ILE A 127 -24.90 -6.99 -48.09
N ASN A 128 -24.94 -7.66 -49.24
CA ASN A 128 -23.76 -7.82 -50.12
C ASN A 128 -23.16 -6.50 -50.62
N ILE A 129 -23.89 -5.40 -50.59
CA ILE A 129 -23.36 -4.06 -50.94
C ILE A 129 -22.19 -3.70 -49.98
N TYR A 130 -22.28 -4.18 -48.76
CA TYR A 130 -21.27 -3.94 -47.70
C TYR A 130 -20.25 -5.06 -47.56
N ALA A 131 -20.42 -6.20 -48.24
CA ALA A 131 -19.59 -7.36 -48.10
C ALA A 131 -18.27 -7.23 -48.90
N LEU A 132 -17.14 -7.56 -48.28
CA LEU A 132 -15.84 -7.67 -48.98
C LEU A 132 -15.72 -8.97 -49.81
N LYS A 133 -16.51 -10.00 -49.42
CA LYS A 133 -16.68 -11.25 -50.16
C LYS A 133 -18.16 -11.62 -50.16
N THR A 134 -18.61 -12.32 -51.19
CA THR A 134 -20.03 -12.75 -51.29
C THR A 134 -20.39 -13.60 -50.07
N ILE A 135 -21.48 -13.19 -49.37
CA ILE A 135 -22.00 -13.90 -48.19
C ILE A 135 -22.95 -15.03 -48.62
N GLU A 136 -22.90 -16.17 -47.92
CA GLU A 136 -23.87 -17.22 -48.12
C GLU A 136 -25.19 -16.90 -47.37
N THR A 137 -26.30 -17.49 -47.86
CA THR A 137 -27.61 -17.18 -47.33
C THR A 137 -27.77 -17.60 -45.85
N GLU A 138 -27.06 -18.65 -45.46
CA GLU A 138 -27.07 -19.20 -44.10
C GLU A 138 -26.37 -18.28 -43.10
N ASP A 139 -25.38 -17.48 -43.55
CA ASP A 139 -24.60 -16.60 -42.71
C ASP A 139 -25.26 -15.23 -42.45
N ILE A 140 -26.33 -14.91 -43.19
CA ILE A 140 -27.00 -13.60 -43.06
C ILE A 140 -27.61 -13.40 -41.68
N LYS A 141 -28.34 -14.40 -41.16
CA LYS A 141 -28.97 -14.32 -39.85
C LYS A 141 -27.97 -14.23 -38.70
N PRO A 142 -26.93 -15.07 -38.66
CA PRO A 142 -25.81 -14.91 -37.68
C PRO A 142 -25.15 -13.52 -37.75
N LEU A 143 -24.87 -13.01 -38.93
CA LEU A 143 -24.30 -11.65 -39.11
C LEU A 143 -25.21 -10.55 -38.53
N LEU A 144 -26.51 -10.59 -38.88
CA LEU A 144 -27.47 -9.59 -38.36
C LEU A 144 -27.54 -9.63 -36.82
N HIS A 145 -27.49 -10.80 -36.21
CA HIS A 145 -27.46 -10.90 -34.74
C HIS A 145 -26.15 -10.34 -34.16
N ARG A 146 -25.01 -10.51 -34.84
CA ARG A 146 -23.74 -9.86 -34.40
C ARG A 146 -23.86 -8.33 -34.49
N ILE A 147 -24.44 -7.80 -35.57
CA ILE A 147 -24.63 -6.37 -35.72
C ILE A 147 -25.56 -5.84 -34.61
N ILE A 148 -26.64 -6.56 -34.28
CA ILE A 148 -27.54 -6.19 -33.17
C ILE A 148 -26.76 -6.12 -31.85
N ARG A 149 -25.95 -7.14 -31.55
CA ARG A 149 -25.12 -7.15 -30.33
C ARG A 149 -24.16 -5.97 -30.32
N TYR A 150 -23.46 -5.71 -31.43
CA TYR A 150 -22.58 -4.56 -31.56
C TYR A 150 -23.32 -3.25 -31.24
N GLN A 151 -24.55 -3.06 -31.80
CA GLN A 151 -25.36 -1.87 -31.58
C GLN A 151 -25.80 -1.74 -30.12
N GLU A 152 -26.17 -2.82 -29.46
CA GLU A 152 -26.55 -2.85 -28.06
C GLU A 152 -25.37 -2.49 -27.16
N GLU A 153 -24.17 -3.06 -27.41
CA GLU A 153 -22.95 -2.74 -26.69
C GLU A 153 -22.53 -1.28 -26.94
N LYS A 154 -22.67 -0.79 -28.16
CA LYS A 154 -22.41 0.61 -28.52
C LYS A 154 -23.34 1.56 -27.76
N ASP A 155 -24.63 1.27 -27.70
CA ASP A 155 -25.61 2.11 -27.00
C ASP A 155 -25.35 2.12 -25.48
N ALA A 156 -24.89 1.01 -24.90
CA ALA A 156 -24.48 0.94 -23.50
C ALA A 156 -23.30 1.87 -23.21
N VAL A 157 -22.25 1.84 -24.04
CA VAL A 157 -21.06 2.70 -23.90
C VAL A 157 -21.42 4.17 -24.14
N GLN A 158 -22.28 4.47 -25.10
CA GLN A 158 -22.59 5.84 -25.55
C GLN A 158 -23.15 6.72 -24.42
N LYS A 159 -23.81 6.12 -23.42
CA LYS A 159 -24.34 6.83 -22.25
C LYS A 159 -23.22 7.47 -21.42
N TYR A 160 -22.03 6.92 -21.45
CA TYR A 160 -20.89 7.34 -20.65
C TYR A 160 -19.79 8.06 -21.45
N THR A 161 -19.87 8.06 -22.79
CA THR A 161 -18.82 8.61 -23.68
C THR A 161 -18.45 10.07 -23.33
N GLY A 162 -19.43 10.89 -22.91
CA GLY A 162 -19.17 12.27 -22.51
C GLY A 162 -18.37 12.41 -21.21
N GLN A 163 -18.39 11.41 -20.34
CA GLN A 163 -17.72 11.44 -19.05
C GLN A 163 -16.34 10.78 -19.08
N LEU A 164 -16.10 9.84 -20.00
CA LEU A 164 -14.84 9.11 -20.10
C LEU A 164 -13.61 10.03 -20.20
N PRO A 165 -13.58 11.10 -21.01
CA PRO A 165 -12.42 11.99 -21.09
C PRO A 165 -12.14 12.75 -19.79
N SER A 166 -13.18 13.16 -19.06
CA SER A 166 -13.03 13.89 -17.80
C SER A 166 -12.51 13.02 -16.66
N LEU A 167 -12.82 11.71 -16.69
CA LEU A 167 -12.42 10.75 -15.67
C LEU A 167 -11.10 10.06 -16.01
N PHE A 168 -10.92 9.62 -17.27
CA PHE A 168 -9.79 8.80 -17.68
C PHE A 168 -8.85 9.51 -18.67
N GLY A 169 -8.96 10.83 -18.79
CA GLY A 169 -8.09 11.67 -19.59
C GLY A 169 -7.97 11.19 -21.05
N ARG A 170 -6.73 11.07 -21.54
CA ARG A 170 -6.44 10.62 -22.91
C ARG A 170 -6.95 9.21 -23.22
N PHE A 171 -6.93 8.31 -22.23
CA PHE A 171 -7.41 6.93 -22.43
C PHE A 171 -8.93 6.90 -22.58
N GLY A 172 -9.65 7.72 -21.81
CA GLY A 172 -11.09 7.90 -22.00
C GLY A 172 -11.46 8.52 -23.34
N LYS A 173 -10.65 9.47 -23.83
CA LYS A 173 -10.84 10.08 -25.15
C LYS A 173 -10.63 9.09 -26.30
N ASN A 174 -9.67 8.19 -26.14
CA ASN A 174 -9.30 7.19 -27.16
C ASN A 174 -10.06 5.86 -26.99
N GLU A 175 -10.89 5.74 -25.94
CA GLU A 175 -11.61 4.51 -25.59
C GLU A 175 -10.66 3.30 -25.44
N ASP A 176 -9.49 3.52 -24.82
CA ASP A 176 -8.52 2.46 -24.52
C ASP A 176 -9.00 1.69 -23.27
N TRP A 177 -9.82 0.67 -23.53
CA TRP A 177 -10.48 -0.10 -22.49
C TRP A 177 -9.51 -0.82 -21.55
N THR A 178 -8.37 -1.28 -22.06
CA THR A 178 -7.35 -1.94 -21.25
C THR A 178 -6.72 -0.98 -20.27
N ALA A 179 -6.36 0.22 -20.73
CA ALA A 179 -5.79 1.25 -19.87
C ALA A 179 -6.81 1.78 -18.86
N ILE A 180 -8.09 1.93 -19.26
CA ILE A 180 -9.18 2.37 -18.37
C ILE A 180 -9.39 1.32 -17.28
N GLU A 181 -9.41 0.02 -17.60
CA GLU A 181 -9.54 -1.05 -16.62
C GLU A 181 -8.39 -1.04 -15.60
N GLN A 182 -7.16 -0.85 -16.07
CA GLN A 182 -6.00 -0.70 -15.20
C GLN A 182 -6.17 0.49 -14.25
N ILE A 183 -6.54 1.66 -14.76
CA ILE A 183 -6.78 2.86 -13.93
C ILE A 183 -7.85 2.60 -12.87
N ILE A 184 -8.95 1.94 -13.23
CA ILE A 184 -10.02 1.56 -12.29
C ILE A 184 -9.49 0.69 -11.16
N ASN A 185 -8.68 -0.33 -11.49
CA ASN A 185 -8.10 -1.24 -10.52
C ASN A 185 -7.08 -0.55 -9.61
N ASP A 186 -6.24 0.30 -10.19
CA ASP A 186 -5.23 1.07 -9.45
C ASP A 186 -5.90 2.09 -8.51
N MET A 187 -6.97 2.75 -8.95
CA MET A 187 -7.75 3.68 -8.11
C MET A 187 -8.47 2.97 -6.96
N ALA A 188 -9.05 1.80 -7.20
CA ALA A 188 -9.65 1.00 -6.14
C ALA A 188 -8.59 0.57 -5.10
N SER A 189 -7.41 0.18 -5.57
CA SER A 189 -6.28 -0.17 -4.73
C SER A 189 -5.77 1.05 -3.92
N LEU A 190 -5.59 2.19 -4.56
CA LEU A 190 -5.19 3.44 -3.90
C LEU A 190 -6.20 3.83 -2.82
N HIS A 191 -7.49 3.80 -3.13
CA HIS A 191 -8.55 4.11 -2.18
C HIS A 191 -8.52 3.20 -0.96
N SER A 192 -8.34 1.89 -1.16
CA SER A 192 -8.20 0.91 -0.07
C SER A 192 -7.00 1.21 0.82
N HIS A 193 -5.83 1.56 0.24
CA HIS A 193 -4.65 1.92 1.02
C HIS A 193 -4.85 3.23 1.79
N LEU A 194 -5.47 4.22 1.19
CA LEU A 194 -5.81 5.48 1.87
C LEU A 194 -6.78 5.24 3.03
N LEU A 195 -7.79 4.38 2.84
CA LEU A 195 -8.76 4.05 3.88
C LEU A 195 -8.11 3.30 5.05
N ASN A 196 -7.24 2.34 4.74
CA ASN A 196 -6.48 1.62 5.76
C ASN A 196 -5.54 2.54 6.55
N TYR A 197 -4.98 3.57 5.90
CA TYR A 197 -4.12 4.56 6.53
C TYR A 197 -4.91 5.56 7.38
N ALA A 198 -5.87 6.23 6.78
CA ALA A 198 -6.63 7.30 7.43
C ALA A 198 -7.70 6.78 8.40
N LYS A 199 -8.19 5.55 8.21
CA LYS A 199 -9.27 4.89 8.98
C LYS A 199 -10.57 5.69 9.06
N ASP A 200 -10.73 6.67 8.18
CA ASP A 200 -11.85 7.61 8.15
C ASP A 200 -12.10 8.05 6.70
N ILE A 201 -13.33 7.88 6.23
CA ILE A 201 -13.74 8.22 4.86
C ILE A 201 -13.65 9.72 4.59
N ALA A 202 -13.96 10.57 5.58
CA ALA A 202 -13.88 12.02 5.41
C ALA A 202 -12.42 12.45 5.20
N LYS A 203 -11.49 11.89 5.98
CA LYS A 203 -10.06 12.14 5.83
C LYS A 203 -9.53 11.64 4.49
N VAL A 204 -9.95 10.47 4.03
CA VAL A 204 -9.62 9.97 2.68
C VAL A 204 -10.11 10.92 1.60
N SER A 205 -11.33 11.43 1.74
CA SER A 205 -11.90 12.40 0.80
C SER A 205 -11.09 13.69 0.77
N GLN A 206 -10.65 14.18 1.94
CA GLN A 206 -9.79 15.36 2.04
C GLN A 206 -8.43 15.12 1.38
N ILE A 207 -7.78 13.98 1.61
CA ILE A 207 -6.50 13.63 0.95
C ILE A 207 -6.68 13.60 -0.57
N LYS A 208 -7.74 12.98 -1.07
CA LYS A 208 -8.03 12.94 -2.52
C LYS A 208 -8.29 14.33 -3.09
N GLN A 209 -8.99 15.20 -2.35
CA GLN A 209 -9.21 16.58 -2.75
C GLN A 209 -7.90 17.36 -2.80
N ASN A 210 -7.04 17.23 -1.78
CA ASN A 210 -5.72 17.86 -1.77
C ASN A 210 -4.87 17.38 -2.97
N LEU A 211 -4.89 16.08 -3.26
CA LEU A 211 -4.21 15.50 -4.42
C LEU A 211 -4.81 16.05 -5.73
N SER A 212 -6.13 16.21 -5.83
CA SER A 212 -6.77 16.74 -7.03
C SER A 212 -6.34 18.18 -7.34
N VAL A 213 -6.12 18.99 -6.31
CA VAL A 213 -5.58 20.36 -6.45
C VAL A 213 -4.15 20.33 -6.99
N GLN A 214 -3.33 19.37 -6.57
CA GLN A 214 -1.96 19.21 -7.08
C GLN A 214 -1.93 18.70 -8.54
N LEU A 215 -3.00 18.11 -9.02
CA LEU A 215 -3.12 17.54 -10.36
C LEU A 215 -3.80 18.47 -11.37
N THR A 216 -3.98 19.75 -11.05
CA THR A 216 -4.63 20.72 -11.96
C THR A 216 -3.93 20.84 -13.31
N GLU A 217 -2.60 20.70 -13.33
CA GLU A 217 -1.77 20.71 -14.56
C GLU A 217 -1.54 19.29 -15.13
N GLY A 218 -2.23 18.28 -14.58
CA GLY A 218 -2.17 16.89 -14.99
C GLY A 218 -1.11 16.07 -14.26
N ILE A 219 -1.27 14.74 -14.35
CA ILE A 219 -0.40 13.77 -13.64
C ILE A 219 1.05 13.82 -14.14
N GLN A 220 1.29 14.15 -15.40
CA GLN A 220 2.65 14.22 -15.92
C GLN A 220 3.44 15.35 -15.27
N THR A 221 2.88 16.55 -15.19
CA THR A 221 3.50 17.69 -14.51
C THR A 221 3.74 17.37 -13.03
N PHE A 222 2.77 16.74 -12.38
CA PHE A 222 2.94 16.28 -11.00
C PHE A 222 4.11 15.29 -10.84
N ARG A 223 4.27 14.34 -11.76
CA ARG A 223 5.40 13.40 -11.78
C ARG A 223 6.72 14.12 -11.99
N ASP A 224 6.79 15.01 -12.96
CA ASP A 224 8.02 15.75 -13.29
C ASP A 224 8.52 16.54 -12.08
N ILE A 225 7.61 17.08 -11.28
CA ILE A 225 7.93 17.84 -10.05
C ILE A 225 8.28 16.91 -8.89
N HIS A 226 7.53 15.84 -8.68
CA HIS A 226 7.54 15.10 -7.43
C HIS A 226 8.12 13.68 -7.50
N ALA A 227 8.23 13.06 -8.70
CA ALA A 227 8.64 11.66 -8.83
C ALA A 227 10.01 11.37 -8.20
N HIS A 228 10.96 12.28 -8.38
CA HIS A 228 12.29 12.12 -7.79
C HIS A 228 12.21 12.06 -6.26
N SER A 229 11.57 13.04 -5.64
CA SER A 229 11.41 13.11 -4.18
C SER A 229 10.62 11.92 -3.62
N PHE A 230 9.62 11.46 -4.33
CA PHE A 230 8.79 10.33 -3.90
C PHE A 230 9.49 8.98 -4.07
N ASN A 231 10.25 8.78 -5.14
CA ASN A 231 11.08 7.59 -5.31
C ASN A 231 12.18 7.51 -4.25
N GLU A 232 12.78 8.66 -3.91
CA GLU A 232 13.73 8.74 -2.81
C GLU A 232 13.08 8.36 -1.48
N LEU A 233 11.88 8.86 -1.16
CA LEU A 233 11.17 8.51 0.08
C LEU A 233 10.96 7.00 0.20
N TYR A 234 10.60 6.33 -0.88
CA TYR A 234 10.45 4.87 -0.89
C TYR A 234 11.76 4.16 -0.57
N GLN A 235 12.87 4.56 -1.23
CA GLN A 235 14.20 3.99 -0.97
C GLN A 235 14.69 4.29 0.46
N LEU A 236 14.39 5.50 0.96
CA LEU A 236 14.73 5.90 2.32
C LEU A 236 13.98 5.07 3.37
N SER A 237 12.75 4.65 3.09
CA SER A 237 11.98 3.76 3.97
C SER A 237 12.66 2.40 4.15
N ASP A 238 13.14 1.81 3.05
CA ASP A 238 13.86 0.54 3.11
C ASP A 238 15.20 0.71 3.82
N THR A 239 15.95 1.77 3.49
CA THR A 239 17.23 2.09 4.12
C THR A 239 17.07 2.32 5.63
N LEU A 240 16.02 3.04 6.03
CA LEU A 240 15.69 3.29 7.43
C LEU A 240 15.49 1.96 8.18
N THR A 241 14.69 1.07 7.62
CA THR A 241 14.43 -0.24 8.21
C THR A 241 15.71 -1.07 8.39
N VAL A 242 16.61 -1.02 7.41
CA VAL A 242 17.91 -1.73 7.50
C VAL A 242 18.80 -1.13 8.59
N ILE A 243 18.88 0.21 8.68
CA ILE A 243 19.71 0.87 9.69
C ILE A 243 19.14 0.66 11.09
N GLU A 244 17.82 0.75 11.27
CA GLU A 244 17.15 0.45 12.53
C GLU A 244 17.45 -0.96 13.01
N LYS A 245 17.35 -1.95 12.13
CA LYS A 245 17.67 -3.33 12.45
C LYS A 245 19.13 -3.52 12.89
N LYS A 246 20.06 -2.81 12.23
CA LYS A 246 21.47 -2.81 12.62
C LYS A 246 21.69 -2.13 13.98
N LEU A 247 21.05 -0.98 14.21
CA LEU A 247 21.14 -0.28 15.49
C LEU A 247 20.57 -1.14 16.62
N SER A 248 19.38 -1.70 16.42
CA SER A 248 18.73 -2.60 17.39
C SER A 248 19.61 -3.79 17.73
N GLY A 249 20.18 -4.45 16.72
CA GLY A 249 21.09 -5.58 16.93
C GLY A 249 22.42 -5.21 17.60
N THR A 250 22.93 -3.98 17.35
CA THR A 250 24.20 -3.52 17.93
C THR A 250 24.03 -3.02 19.36
N LEU A 251 22.94 -2.30 19.64
CA LEU A 251 22.70 -1.68 20.94
C LEU A 251 21.84 -2.50 21.88
N GLY A 252 21.23 -3.60 21.40
CA GLY A 252 20.32 -4.43 22.19
C GLY A 252 19.01 -3.73 22.58
N ILE A 253 18.65 -2.66 21.89
CA ILE A 253 17.41 -1.88 22.13
C ILE A 253 16.34 -2.26 21.11
N SER A 254 15.08 -2.16 21.50
CA SER A 254 13.97 -2.32 20.54
C SER A 254 13.85 -1.10 19.65
N THR A 255 13.37 -1.30 18.41
CA THR A 255 13.08 -0.17 17.51
C THR A 255 11.99 0.75 18.09
N GLU A 256 11.13 0.25 18.95
CA GLU A 256 10.08 1.01 19.63
C GLU A 256 10.66 1.99 20.65
N GLU A 257 11.80 1.69 21.24
CA GLU A 257 12.52 2.57 22.16
C GLU A 257 13.15 3.78 21.46
N LEU A 258 13.43 3.67 20.15
CA LEU A 258 13.95 4.78 19.34
C LEU A 258 12.89 5.86 19.12
N TYR A 259 11.64 5.46 18.97
CA TYR A 259 10.54 6.32 18.55
C TYR A 259 9.47 6.42 19.62
N THR A 260 8.80 7.54 19.64
CA THR A 260 7.51 7.69 20.33
C THR A 260 6.39 7.60 19.28
N SER A 261 5.18 7.29 19.73
CA SER A 261 3.98 7.28 18.87
C SER A 261 3.50 8.69 18.50
N SER A 262 4.36 9.70 18.58
CA SER A 262 4.02 11.09 18.31
C SER A 262 4.34 11.51 16.88
N ALA A 263 3.72 12.60 16.43
CA ALA A 263 4.00 13.26 15.16
C ALA A 263 5.47 13.66 15.00
N ASP A 264 6.14 13.98 16.11
CA ASP A 264 7.52 14.46 16.13
C ASP A 264 8.55 13.34 16.27
N TRP A 265 8.21 12.11 15.83
CA TRP A 265 9.06 10.93 15.96
C TRP A 265 10.48 11.13 15.42
N ILE A 266 10.64 11.88 14.32
CA ILE A 266 11.97 12.18 13.73
C ILE A 266 12.77 13.07 14.66
N THR A 267 12.18 14.15 15.18
CA THR A 267 12.84 15.07 16.08
C THR A 267 13.29 14.39 17.37
N ILE A 268 12.42 13.51 17.91
CA ILE A 268 12.74 12.74 19.10
C ILE A 268 13.86 11.72 18.85
N ALA A 269 13.80 11.01 17.73
CA ALA A 269 14.85 10.08 17.34
C ALA A 269 16.19 10.79 17.11
N LEU A 270 16.18 11.93 16.42
CA LEU A 270 17.38 12.76 16.20
C LEU A 270 17.98 13.21 17.53
N SER A 271 17.20 13.71 18.46
CA SER A 271 17.67 14.15 19.78
C SER A 271 18.31 13.00 20.55
N LYS A 272 17.68 11.82 20.59
CA LYS A 272 18.22 10.63 21.25
C LYS A 272 19.56 10.19 20.62
N VAL A 273 19.58 10.06 19.30
CA VAL A 273 20.78 9.55 18.60
C VAL A 273 21.91 10.56 18.65
N GLN A 274 21.62 11.87 18.61
CA GLN A 274 22.62 12.91 18.80
C GLN A 274 23.22 12.82 20.23
N THR A 275 22.37 12.66 21.25
CA THR A 275 22.83 12.43 22.62
C THR A 275 23.73 11.20 22.74
N TRP A 276 23.41 10.11 22.06
CA TRP A 276 24.27 8.92 22.02
C TRP A 276 25.59 9.19 21.31
N LYS A 277 25.58 9.91 20.18
CA LYS A 277 26.78 10.28 19.45
C LYS A 277 27.72 11.15 20.30
N ASP A 278 27.16 12.14 21.01
CA ASP A 278 27.91 13.05 21.85
C ASP A 278 28.47 12.38 23.12
N ASN A 279 27.91 11.24 23.52
CA ASN A 279 28.34 10.45 24.64
C ASN A 279 28.85 9.05 24.23
N LEU A 280 29.56 8.97 23.11
CA LEU A 280 29.98 7.69 22.51
C LEU A 280 30.88 6.86 23.45
N ASP A 281 31.74 7.53 24.21
CA ASP A 281 32.60 6.88 25.20
C ASP A 281 31.77 6.25 26.33
N LYS A 282 30.76 6.96 26.85
CA LYS A 282 29.82 6.42 27.84
C LYS A 282 28.93 5.31 27.25
N LEU A 283 28.67 5.32 25.96
CA LEU A 283 27.92 4.26 25.28
C LEU A 283 28.72 2.96 25.25
N LYS A 284 30.05 3.04 25.10
CA LYS A 284 30.93 1.87 25.16
C LYS A 284 30.89 1.24 26.54
N ASP A 285 30.98 2.04 27.59
CA ASP A 285 30.88 1.57 28.97
C ASP A 285 29.50 0.97 29.28
N TRP A 286 28.44 1.64 28.80
CA TRP A 286 27.08 1.13 28.91
C TRP A 286 26.88 -0.21 28.18
N TYR A 287 27.45 -0.36 26.98
CA TYR A 287 27.37 -1.61 26.23
C TYR A 287 28.08 -2.77 26.95
N GLN A 288 29.27 -2.50 27.52
CA GLN A 288 29.97 -3.49 28.36
C GLN A 288 29.15 -3.87 29.60
N TRP A 289 28.55 -2.89 30.25
CA TRP A 289 27.64 -3.10 31.34
C TRP A 289 26.42 -3.93 30.91
N LEU A 290 25.82 -3.64 29.77
CA LEU A 290 24.66 -4.37 29.25
C LEU A 290 25.00 -5.83 28.96
N GLN A 291 26.16 -6.11 28.37
CA GLN A 291 26.62 -7.48 28.14
C GLN A 291 26.83 -8.25 29.46
N ALA A 292 27.42 -7.59 30.44
CA ALA A 292 27.57 -8.16 31.80
C ALA A 292 26.21 -8.43 32.43
N TYR A 293 25.28 -7.47 32.34
CA TYR A 293 23.91 -7.58 32.85
C TYR A 293 23.12 -8.73 32.19
N GLN A 294 23.22 -8.86 30.86
CA GLN A 294 22.62 -9.99 30.16
C GLN A 294 23.19 -11.34 30.59
N THR A 295 24.49 -11.38 30.87
CA THR A 295 25.13 -12.58 31.41
C THR A 295 24.61 -12.91 32.80
N LEU A 296 24.48 -11.90 33.68
CA LEU A 296 23.91 -12.08 35.02
C LEU A 296 22.44 -12.57 34.94
N ASN A 297 21.65 -12.02 33.99
CA ASN A 297 20.26 -12.48 33.80
C ASN A 297 20.20 -13.95 33.35
N LYS A 298 21.08 -14.37 32.44
CA LYS A 298 21.16 -15.79 32.04
C LYS A 298 21.52 -16.72 33.20
N LEU A 299 22.30 -16.23 34.18
CA LEU A 299 22.62 -16.92 35.39
C LEU A 299 21.56 -16.85 36.49
N GLY A 300 20.45 -16.12 36.24
CA GLY A 300 19.36 -15.96 37.20
C GLY A 300 19.64 -14.94 38.32
N ILE A 301 20.74 -14.19 38.23
CA ILE A 301 21.18 -13.22 39.27
C ILE A 301 21.14 -11.76 38.80
N GLY A 302 20.42 -11.46 37.69
CA GLY A 302 20.31 -10.12 37.16
C GLY A 302 19.67 -9.10 38.12
N PHE A 303 18.79 -9.56 39.01
CA PHE A 303 18.20 -8.72 40.08
C PHE A 303 19.25 -8.09 40.98
N VAL A 304 20.38 -8.77 41.21
CA VAL A 304 21.50 -8.27 42.04
C VAL A 304 22.04 -6.97 41.46
N ALA A 305 22.26 -6.91 40.13
CA ALA A 305 22.78 -5.71 39.46
C ALA A 305 21.83 -4.54 39.59
N THR A 306 20.51 -4.77 39.51
CA THR A 306 19.49 -3.74 39.69
C THR A 306 19.47 -3.19 41.10
N GLU A 307 19.49 -4.09 42.10
CA GLU A 307 19.46 -3.71 43.51
C GLU A 307 20.72 -2.92 43.94
N TYR A 308 21.89 -3.31 43.42
CA TYR A 308 23.13 -2.58 43.69
C TYR A 308 23.13 -1.19 43.07
N LYS A 309 22.59 -1.04 41.86
CA LYS A 309 22.43 0.27 41.20
C LYS A 309 21.51 1.19 41.99
N GLU A 310 20.39 0.67 42.48
CA GLU A 310 19.42 1.45 43.25
C GLU A 310 19.98 1.89 44.62
N LYS A 311 20.77 1.04 45.25
CA LYS A 311 21.40 1.31 46.58
C LYS A 311 22.72 2.10 46.50
N ASN A 312 23.19 2.42 45.28
CA ASN A 312 24.41 3.18 45.01
C ASN A 312 25.66 2.59 45.72
N ILE A 313 25.77 1.26 45.74
CA ILE A 313 26.87 0.57 46.42
C ILE A 313 28.17 0.70 45.63
N PRO A 314 29.28 1.11 46.24
CA PRO A 314 30.57 1.21 45.57
C PRO A 314 31.05 -0.15 45.03
N THR A 315 31.69 -0.17 43.87
CA THR A 315 32.05 -1.37 43.12
C THR A 315 33.11 -2.21 43.88
N ASP A 316 33.97 -1.61 44.67
CA ASP A 316 34.98 -2.26 45.51
C ASP A 316 34.36 -3.08 46.65
N GLN A 317 33.18 -2.70 47.11
CA GLN A 317 32.43 -3.42 48.15
C GLN A 317 31.59 -4.60 47.59
N LEU A 318 31.34 -4.62 46.27
CA LEU A 318 30.49 -5.63 45.63
C LEU A 318 31.00 -7.06 45.84
N THR A 319 32.31 -7.27 45.71
CA THR A 319 32.93 -8.60 45.89
C THR A 319 32.76 -9.10 47.30
N ASP A 320 32.96 -8.24 48.28
CA ASP A 320 32.84 -8.59 49.70
C ASP A 320 31.39 -8.90 50.08
N ILE A 321 30.43 -8.13 49.62
CA ILE A 321 29.01 -8.37 49.85
C ILE A 321 28.55 -9.66 49.19
N PHE A 322 29.00 -9.90 47.95
CA PHE A 322 28.68 -11.14 47.22
C PHE A 322 29.26 -12.35 47.95
N CYS A 323 30.55 -12.31 48.30
CA CYS A 323 31.20 -13.39 49.04
C CYS A 323 30.52 -13.66 50.37
N LYS A 324 30.18 -12.58 51.12
CA LYS A 324 29.48 -12.71 52.40
C LYS A 324 28.09 -13.34 52.23
N SER A 325 27.32 -12.91 51.25
CA SER A 325 25.99 -13.46 50.98
C SER A 325 26.08 -14.94 50.52
N PHE A 326 27.06 -15.27 49.67
CA PHE A 326 27.30 -16.62 49.22
C PHE A 326 27.67 -17.55 50.37
N TYR A 327 28.61 -17.12 51.21
CA TYR A 327 29.00 -17.93 52.36
C TYR A 327 27.84 -18.09 53.35
N GLN A 328 27.03 -17.07 53.57
CA GLN A 328 25.83 -17.17 54.41
C GLN A 328 24.81 -18.18 53.84
N ALA A 329 24.57 -18.15 52.52
CA ALA A 329 23.68 -19.14 51.88
C ALA A 329 24.23 -20.57 51.97
N VAL A 330 25.55 -20.75 51.81
CA VAL A 330 26.22 -22.07 51.96
C VAL A 330 26.10 -22.56 53.39
N ILE A 331 26.36 -21.70 54.37
CA ILE A 331 26.23 -22.05 55.80
C ILE A 331 24.78 -22.45 56.09
N GLN A 332 23.79 -21.70 55.70
CA GLN A 332 22.37 -22.03 55.87
C GLN A 332 22.00 -23.37 55.21
N TYR A 333 22.49 -23.62 54.02
CA TYR A 333 22.27 -24.89 53.33
C TYR A 333 22.87 -26.06 54.08
N ILE A 334 24.09 -25.91 54.66
CA ILE A 334 24.76 -26.92 55.45
C ILE A 334 23.97 -27.13 56.76
N ILE A 335 23.58 -26.08 57.47
CA ILE A 335 22.80 -26.17 58.70
C ILE A 335 21.44 -26.86 58.46
N ALA A 336 20.80 -26.58 57.33
CA ALA A 336 19.52 -27.23 56.96
C ALA A 336 19.69 -28.75 56.76
N LYS A 337 20.88 -29.21 56.35
CA LYS A 337 21.20 -30.65 56.22
C LYS A 337 21.74 -31.28 57.52
N GLU A 338 22.47 -30.51 58.31
CA GLU A 338 23.09 -30.90 59.53
C GLU A 338 22.75 -29.90 60.66
N PRO A 339 21.59 -30.00 61.32
CA PRO A 339 21.15 -29.06 62.36
C PRO A 339 22.07 -28.88 63.52
N THR A 340 22.89 -29.87 63.82
CA THR A 340 23.92 -29.82 64.88
C THR A 340 24.97 -28.74 64.65
N LEU A 341 25.08 -28.24 63.39
CA LEU A 341 26.00 -27.18 63.04
C LEU A 341 25.40 -25.77 63.17
N GLU A 342 24.19 -25.61 63.71
CA GLU A 342 23.53 -24.31 63.89
C GLU A 342 24.35 -23.36 64.79
N LEU A 343 25.17 -23.89 65.64
CA LEU A 343 26.14 -23.13 66.44
C LEU A 343 27.17 -22.36 65.63
N PHE A 344 27.37 -22.73 64.33
CA PHE A 344 28.34 -22.11 63.43
C PHE A 344 27.61 -21.17 62.40
N ASN A 345 26.44 -20.64 62.71
CA ASN A 345 25.60 -19.82 61.86
C ASN A 345 26.17 -18.44 61.48
N GLY A 346 27.47 -18.24 61.60
CA GLY A 346 28.18 -17.00 61.28
C GLY A 346 28.24 -15.95 62.39
N LYS A 347 27.87 -16.31 63.60
CA LYS A 347 28.15 -15.48 64.79
C LYS A 347 29.66 -15.43 65.04
N ILE A 348 30.11 -14.26 65.53
CA ILE A 348 31.53 -14.07 65.85
C ILE A 348 31.94 -15.09 66.92
N PHE A 349 33.07 -15.70 66.68
CA PHE A 349 33.58 -16.81 67.50
C PHE A 349 33.61 -16.51 69.03
N ASN A 350 33.78 -15.21 69.37
CA ASN A 350 33.75 -14.74 70.75
C ASN A 350 32.34 -14.84 71.40
N ASP A 351 31.26 -14.85 70.62
CA ASP A 351 29.90 -15.02 71.15
C ASP A 351 29.54 -16.52 71.37
N ILE A 352 30.37 -17.39 70.89
CA ILE A 352 30.17 -18.86 71.01
C ILE A 352 30.89 -19.39 72.22
N ILE A 353 31.92 -18.70 72.72
CA ILE A 353 32.76 -19.10 73.86
C ILE A 353 32.28 -18.51 75.18
N ALA A 354 31.41 -17.50 75.14
CA ALA A 354 30.75 -16.90 76.30
C ALA A 354 29.55 -17.73 76.78
#